data_9457e37d3ff201e7708b141f5dd06a78
#
_entry.id   9457e37d3ff201e7708b141f5dd06a78
#
_cell.length_a   1.000
_cell.length_b   1.000
_cell.length_c   1.000
_cell.angle_alpha   90.00
_cell.angle_beta   90.00
_cell.angle_gamma   90.00
#
_symmetry.space_group_name_H-M   'P 1'
#
loop_
_entity.id
_entity.type
_entity.pdbx_description
1 polymer ?
#
loop_
_entity_poly.entity_id
_entity_poly.type
_entity_poly.pdbx_seq_one_letter_code
_entity_poly.pdbx_strand_id
1 'polypeptide(L)'
;MLRFALLPLLLLSSLSLRASEPATPSAEEIMRLVRLSYALQDRKLDGTLRSNDTGREEPFTLTMTQMIIRFLFDNPKQIVHLDLAVAPPVLREVKPGSSEDVPLSRYDESVRGFDLNYEDLSLRFIYWPNPKLLGEENVALGQKAWKIRVTTPDAKGPYGTVDLWVHQGSGGMAKMEGYDVKGKLIRRYKIASVQKFGDTHIPEEMRIETVDPINGKRTGLTYMTFDKPKKQ
;
A
#
# COMPACT_ATOMS: atom_id res chain seq x y z
N MET A 1 -77.88 -29.47 25.09
CA MET A 1 -76.95 -28.49 25.68
C MET A 1 -75.65 -28.61 24.97
N LEU A 2 -75.39 -27.73 24.02
CA LEU A 2 -74.18 -27.75 23.14
C LEU A 2 -73.21 -26.73 23.68
N ARG A 3 -72.01 -27.17 24.17
CA ARG A 3 -70.90 -26.28 24.63
C ARG A 3 -69.98 -26.02 23.51
N PHE A 4 -69.92 -24.76 22.99
CA PHE A 4 -68.91 -24.27 22.08
C PHE A 4 -67.66 -23.95 22.87
N ALA A 5 -66.55 -24.61 22.52
CA ALA A 5 -65.23 -24.27 23.00
C ALA A 5 -64.60 -23.30 22.02
N LEU A 6 -64.30 -22.05 22.46
CA LEU A 6 -63.50 -21.08 21.71
C LEU A 6 -62.01 -21.43 21.87
N LEU A 7 -61.31 -21.70 20.76
CA LEU A 7 -59.90 -21.83 20.70
C LEU A 7 -59.28 -20.41 20.45
N PRO A 8 -58.31 -19.93 21.23
CA PRO A 8 -57.64 -18.69 20.93
C PRO A 8 -56.58 -18.92 19.85
N LEU A 9 -56.65 -18.18 18.73
CA LEU A 9 -55.70 -18.12 17.65
C LEU A 9 -54.49 -17.31 18.10
N LEU A 10 -53.37 -17.98 18.43
CA LEU A 10 -52.08 -17.36 18.73
C LEU A 10 -51.43 -16.87 17.40
N LEU A 11 -51.47 -15.57 17.15
CA LEU A 11 -50.69 -14.90 16.10
C LEU A 11 -49.21 -14.87 16.52
N LEU A 12 -48.43 -15.80 16.00
CA LEU A 12 -46.95 -15.70 16.02
C LEU A 12 -46.51 -14.61 15.03
N SER A 13 -46.24 -13.41 15.55
CA SER A 13 -45.54 -12.38 14.82
C SER A 13 -44.04 -12.77 14.70
N SER A 14 -43.64 -13.27 13.53
CA SER A 14 -42.25 -13.49 13.20
C SER A 14 -41.52 -12.16 13.10
N LEU A 15 -40.79 -11.76 14.17
CA LEU A 15 -39.77 -10.72 14.09
C LEU A 15 -38.65 -11.23 13.20
N SER A 16 -38.67 -10.81 11.94
CA SER A 16 -37.50 -10.95 11.05
C SER A 16 -36.38 -10.06 11.58
N LEU A 17 -35.45 -10.64 12.33
CA LEU A 17 -34.14 -9.99 12.57
C LEU A 17 -33.47 -9.83 11.20
N ARG A 18 -33.60 -8.64 10.61
CA ARG A 18 -32.71 -8.22 9.52
C ARG A 18 -31.34 -8.10 10.16
N ALA A 19 -30.44 -9.05 9.87
CA ALA A 19 -29.02 -8.84 10.05
C ALA A 19 -28.66 -7.60 9.24
N SER A 20 -28.28 -6.50 9.91
CA SER A 20 -27.76 -5.32 9.21
C SER A 20 -26.48 -5.75 8.49
N GLU A 21 -26.40 -5.53 7.18
CA GLU A 21 -25.14 -5.68 6.47
C GLU A 21 -24.08 -4.85 7.21
N PRO A 22 -22.86 -5.38 7.37
CA PRO A 22 -21.79 -4.62 8.01
C PRO A 22 -21.59 -3.30 7.25
N ALA A 23 -21.69 -2.20 7.98
CA ALA A 23 -21.54 -0.87 7.40
C ALA A 23 -20.15 -0.76 6.71
N THR A 24 -20.10 -0.23 5.51
CA THR A 24 -18.84 0.06 4.82
C THR A 24 -17.98 0.98 5.69
N PRO A 25 -16.72 0.61 6.00
CA PRO A 25 -15.87 1.44 6.85
C PRO A 25 -15.61 2.81 6.19
N SER A 26 -15.42 3.82 7.01
CA SER A 26 -15.04 5.15 6.54
C SER A 26 -13.65 5.15 5.89
N ALA A 27 -13.37 6.11 5.01
CA ALA A 27 -12.06 6.25 4.38
C ALA A 27 -10.93 6.36 5.42
N GLU A 28 -11.17 7.05 6.55
CA GLU A 28 -10.17 7.19 7.62
C GLU A 28 -9.91 5.87 8.35
N GLU A 29 -10.93 5.06 8.59
CA GLU A 29 -10.78 3.72 9.16
C GLU A 29 -9.98 2.80 8.22
N ILE A 30 -10.24 2.86 6.90
CA ILE A 30 -9.49 2.10 5.91
C ILE A 30 -8.02 2.55 5.90
N MET A 31 -7.74 3.86 5.90
CA MET A 31 -6.37 4.37 5.94
C MET A 31 -5.65 4.02 7.24
N ARG A 32 -6.38 3.91 8.36
CA ARG A 32 -5.82 3.39 9.61
C ARG A 32 -5.40 1.93 9.48
N LEU A 33 -6.17 1.09 8.79
CA LEU A 33 -5.79 -0.31 8.51
C LEU A 33 -4.52 -0.36 7.66
N VAL A 34 -4.41 0.49 6.63
CA VAL A 34 -3.18 0.60 5.81
C VAL A 34 -1.98 0.92 6.69
N ARG A 35 -2.05 1.97 7.51
CA ARG A 35 -0.94 2.36 8.42
C ARG A 35 -0.55 1.22 9.35
N LEU A 36 -1.52 0.52 9.94
CA LEU A 36 -1.27 -0.64 10.80
C LEU A 36 -0.62 -1.80 10.04
N SER A 37 -0.99 -2.03 8.78
CA SER A 37 -0.40 -3.11 7.98
C SER A 37 1.10 -2.94 7.74
N TYR A 38 1.62 -1.72 7.77
CA TYR A 38 3.05 -1.43 7.70
C TYR A 38 3.71 -1.37 9.09
N ALA A 39 3.03 -0.79 10.09
CA ALA A 39 3.60 -0.51 11.40
C ALA A 39 3.82 -1.77 12.27
N LEU A 40 2.95 -2.79 12.11
CA LEU A 40 2.95 -3.99 12.96
C LEU A 40 3.76 -5.16 12.37
N GLN A 41 4.67 -4.87 11.43
CA GLN A 41 5.52 -5.90 10.86
C GLN A 41 6.79 -6.10 11.72
N ASP A 42 7.22 -7.35 11.86
CA ASP A 42 8.55 -7.73 12.36
C ASP A 42 9.10 -8.79 11.40
N ARG A 43 9.80 -8.32 10.34
CA ARG A 43 10.20 -9.17 9.22
C ARG A 43 11.51 -8.72 8.61
N LYS A 44 12.25 -9.73 8.14
CA LYS A 44 13.39 -9.54 7.23
C LYS A 44 13.11 -10.32 5.94
N LEU A 45 13.16 -9.64 4.81
CA LEU A 45 12.92 -10.18 3.48
C LEU A 45 14.10 -9.81 2.59
N ASP A 46 14.67 -10.78 1.92
CA ASP A 46 15.63 -10.53 0.85
C ASP A 46 14.86 -10.42 -0.48
N GLY A 47 15.39 -9.67 -1.44
CA GLY A 47 14.73 -9.47 -2.72
C GLY A 47 15.62 -8.80 -3.74
N THR A 48 15.07 -8.55 -4.94
CA THR A 48 15.78 -7.96 -6.07
C THR A 48 14.91 -6.92 -6.76
N LEU A 49 15.49 -5.75 -7.04
CA LEU A 49 14.97 -4.80 -8.01
C LEU A 49 15.51 -5.18 -9.40
N ARG A 50 14.64 -5.30 -10.39
CA ARG A 50 15.03 -5.57 -11.78
C ARG A 50 14.39 -4.58 -12.73
N SER A 51 15.20 -3.82 -13.46
CA SER A 51 14.72 -2.95 -14.53
C SER A 51 14.36 -3.79 -15.75
N ASN A 52 13.12 -3.64 -16.24
CA ASN A 52 12.68 -4.30 -17.47
C ASN A 52 13.43 -3.76 -18.70
N ASP A 53 13.77 -2.47 -18.70
CA ASP A 53 14.27 -1.78 -19.87
C ASP A 53 15.76 -2.00 -20.08
N THR A 54 16.51 -2.13 -18.99
CA THR A 54 17.98 -2.32 -19.02
C THR A 54 18.41 -3.74 -18.64
N GLY A 55 17.54 -4.54 -18.06
CA GLY A 55 17.86 -5.84 -17.47
C GLY A 55 18.72 -5.76 -16.21
N ARG A 56 19.05 -4.54 -15.71
CA ARG A 56 19.86 -4.37 -14.51
C ARG A 56 19.13 -4.91 -13.29
N GLU A 57 19.86 -5.65 -12.46
CA GLU A 57 19.39 -6.19 -11.20
C GLU A 57 20.16 -5.58 -10.02
N GLU A 58 19.46 -5.37 -8.92
CA GLU A 58 20.02 -4.85 -7.68
C GLU A 58 19.42 -5.61 -6.50
N PRO A 59 20.18 -6.45 -5.81
CA PRO A 59 19.70 -7.14 -4.61
C PRO A 59 19.51 -6.15 -3.46
N PHE A 60 18.51 -6.40 -2.62
CA PHE A 60 18.27 -5.64 -1.40
C PHE A 60 17.79 -6.55 -0.27
N THR A 61 17.97 -6.06 0.95
CA THR A 61 17.30 -6.62 2.13
C THR A 61 16.30 -5.59 2.65
N LEU A 62 15.04 -5.99 2.81
CA LEU A 62 14.00 -5.22 3.47
C LEU A 62 13.87 -5.70 4.92
N THR A 63 14.04 -4.80 5.88
CA THR A 63 13.73 -5.07 7.29
C THR A 63 12.58 -4.17 7.74
N MET A 64 11.64 -4.76 8.45
CA MET A 64 10.53 -4.05 9.08
C MET A 64 10.54 -4.44 10.56
N THR A 65 10.78 -3.50 11.44
CA THR A 65 10.90 -3.75 12.88
C THR A 65 10.47 -2.51 13.65
N GLN A 66 9.54 -2.63 14.58
CA GLN A 66 9.15 -1.56 15.51
C GLN A 66 8.86 -0.22 14.81
N MET A 67 7.98 -0.21 13.81
CA MET A 67 7.63 0.98 13.02
C MET A 67 8.78 1.55 12.17
N ILE A 68 9.84 0.81 11.96
CA ILE A 68 10.96 1.18 11.10
C ILE A 68 11.01 0.26 9.89
N ILE A 69 11.06 0.84 8.70
CA ILE A 69 11.29 0.12 7.44
C ILE A 69 12.65 0.53 6.89
N ARG A 70 13.48 -0.45 6.54
CA ARG A 70 14.79 -0.21 5.93
C ARG A 70 14.96 -1.02 4.68
N PHE A 71 15.35 -0.35 3.60
CA PHE A 71 15.90 -0.97 2.40
C PHE A 71 17.42 -0.88 2.48
N LEU A 72 18.08 -2.03 2.50
CA LEU A 72 19.53 -2.15 2.58
C LEU A 72 20.07 -2.60 1.22
N PHE A 73 20.99 -1.83 0.66
CA PHE A 73 21.73 -2.14 -0.56
C PHE A 73 23.22 -2.26 -0.20
N ASP A 74 23.90 -3.27 -0.74
CA ASP A 74 25.27 -3.57 -0.33
C ASP A 74 26.33 -2.92 -1.26
N ASN A 75 26.04 -2.74 -2.54
CA ASN A 75 27.05 -2.29 -3.50
C ASN A 75 26.55 -1.14 -4.40
N PRO A 76 26.95 0.12 -4.19
CA PRO A 76 27.61 0.63 -2.98
C PRO A 76 26.66 0.56 -1.77
N LYS A 77 27.21 0.50 -0.58
CA LYS A 77 26.41 0.42 0.65
C LYS A 77 25.52 1.65 0.82
N GLN A 78 24.21 1.42 0.95
CA GLN A 78 23.21 2.46 1.15
C GLN A 78 22.05 1.87 1.95
N ILE A 79 21.52 2.61 2.89
CA ILE A 79 20.30 2.25 3.61
C ILE A 79 19.31 3.40 3.40
N VAL A 80 18.10 3.07 2.93
CA VAL A 80 16.96 3.98 2.95
C VAL A 80 16.10 3.57 4.14
N HIS A 81 16.03 4.46 5.13
CA HIS A 81 15.41 4.22 6.42
C HIS A 81 14.16 5.10 6.52
N LEU A 82 13.00 4.47 6.67
CA LEU A 82 11.72 5.12 6.93
C LEU A 82 11.34 4.92 8.39
N ASP A 83 11.13 6.01 9.10
CA ASP A 83 10.63 6.04 10.48
C ASP A 83 9.14 6.37 10.48
N LEU A 84 8.31 5.39 10.82
CA LEU A 84 6.85 5.50 10.93
C LEU A 84 6.39 5.89 12.34
N ALA A 85 7.30 5.96 13.32
CA ALA A 85 6.96 6.33 14.70
C ALA A 85 6.66 7.83 14.84
N VAL A 86 7.05 8.63 13.84
CA VAL A 86 6.78 10.07 13.77
C VAL A 86 5.78 10.39 12.67
N ALA A 87 5.00 11.45 12.85
CA ALA A 87 4.01 11.90 11.86
C ALA A 87 4.29 13.36 11.46
N PRO A 88 4.53 13.66 10.17
CA PRO A 88 4.65 12.73 9.05
C PRO A 88 5.90 11.85 9.16
N PRO A 89 5.93 10.68 8.49
CA PRO A 89 7.09 9.80 8.47
C PRO A 89 8.34 10.49 7.96
N VAL A 90 9.49 10.17 8.55
CA VAL A 90 10.80 10.71 8.16
C VAL A 90 11.56 9.66 7.36
N LEU A 91 12.00 10.05 6.17
CA LEU A 91 12.86 9.25 5.32
C LEU A 91 14.30 9.71 5.48
N ARG A 92 15.21 8.79 5.80
CA ARG A 92 16.64 9.05 5.98
C ARG A 92 17.46 8.18 5.05
N GLU A 93 18.49 8.76 4.46
CA GLU A 93 19.48 8.06 3.66
C GLU A 93 20.76 7.89 4.48
N VAL A 94 21.27 6.64 4.57
CA VAL A 94 22.54 6.34 5.23
C VAL A 94 23.48 5.73 4.20
N LYS A 95 24.64 6.39 4.02
CA LYS A 95 25.75 5.97 3.18
C LYS A 95 27.04 5.90 4.01
N PRO A 96 28.11 5.26 3.54
CA PRO A 96 29.39 5.32 4.22
C PRO A 96 29.80 6.77 4.51
N GLY A 97 29.95 7.11 5.79
CA GLY A 97 30.35 8.45 6.23
C GLY A 97 29.25 9.50 6.31
N SER A 98 27.99 9.21 5.96
CA SER A 98 26.89 10.15 6.09
C SER A 98 25.57 9.49 6.53
N SER A 99 24.75 10.27 7.24
CA SER A 99 23.38 9.90 7.60
C SER A 99 22.54 11.17 7.60
N GLU A 100 21.65 11.31 6.63
CA GLU A 100 20.92 12.55 6.38
C GLU A 100 19.45 12.29 6.15
N ASP A 101 18.58 13.19 6.65
CA ASP A 101 17.18 13.17 6.26
C ASP A 101 17.06 13.55 4.79
N VAL A 102 16.27 12.79 4.03
CA VAL A 102 16.02 13.09 2.61
C VAL A 102 15.08 14.30 2.55
N PRO A 103 15.53 15.45 2.02
CA PRO A 103 14.65 16.62 1.91
C PRO A 103 13.57 16.39 0.84
N LEU A 104 12.41 17.01 1.00
CA LEU A 104 11.26 16.85 0.07
C LEU A 104 11.61 17.20 -1.38
N SER A 105 12.60 18.09 -1.60
CA SER A 105 13.09 18.43 -2.96
C SER A 105 13.74 17.27 -3.69
N ARG A 106 14.11 16.19 -3.00
CA ARG A 106 14.69 14.98 -3.57
C ARG A 106 13.70 13.82 -3.69
N TYR A 107 12.42 14.02 -3.33
CA TYR A 107 11.46 12.91 -3.29
C TYR A 107 11.08 12.36 -4.66
N ASP A 108 11.30 13.11 -5.74
CA ASP A 108 11.17 12.66 -7.14
C ASP A 108 12.43 11.97 -7.70
N GLU A 109 13.57 12.03 -6.98
CA GLU A 109 14.79 11.33 -7.40
C GLU A 109 14.59 9.82 -7.35
N SER A 110 15.08 9.14 -8.40
CA SER A 110 15.03 7.68 -8.47
C SER A 110 15.97 7.04 -7.45
N VAL A 111 15.48 6.02 -6.78
CA VAL A 111 16.30 5.20 -5.87
C VAL A 111 17.13 4.24 -6.72
N ARG A 112 18.46 4.38 -6.65
CA ARG A 112 19.40 3.51 -7.37
C ARG A 112 19.20 3.52 -8.90
N GLY A 113 18.50 4.53 -9.46
CA GLY A 113 18.21 4.61 -10.88
C GLY A 113 17.17 3.61 -11.40
N PHE A 114 16.31 3.11 -10.53
CA PHE A 114 15.11 2.33 -10.88
C PHE A 114 13.87 3.23 -10.98
N ASP A 115 12.76 2.68 -11.47
CA ASP A 115 11.45 3.37 -11.52
C ASP A 115 10.78 3.47 -10.13
N LEU A 116 11.56 3.63 -9.11
CA LEU A 116 11.20 3.77 -7.72
C LEU A 116 11.86 5.03 -7.21
N ASN A 117 11.10 5.96 -6.64
CA ASN A 117 11.65 7.20 -6.10
C ASN A 117 11.54 7.27 -4.56
N TYR A 118 12.09 8.31 -3.95
CA TYR A 118 12.02 8.47 -2.50
C TYR A 118 10.59 8.73 -2.00
N GLU A 119 9.71 9.38 -2.79
CA GLU A 119 8.31 9.52 -2.44
C GLU A 119 7.63 8.16 -2.27
N ASP A 120 7.93 7.24 -3.18
CA ASP A 120 7.40 5.87 -3.15
C ASP A 120 7.79 5.14 -1.88
N LEU A 121 9.06 5.28 -1.46
CA LEU A 121 9.59 4.65 -0.24
C LEU A 121 9.15 5.36 1.04
N SER A 122 8.82 6.64 0.97
CA SER A 122 8.43 7.43 2.14
C SER A 122 7.06 7.04 2.69
N LEU A 123 6.18 6.48 1.84
CA LEU A 123 4.80 6.16 2.16
C LEU A 123 4.02 7.33 2.80
N ARG A 124 4.53 8.59 2.69
CA ARG A 124 3.91 9.72 3.40
C ARG A 124 2.47 9.98 2.97
N PHE A 125 2.10 9.59 1.74
CA PHE A 125 0.74 9.73 1.23
C PHE A 125 -0.30 8.93 2.06
N ILE A 126 0.09 7.86 2.76
CA ILE A 126 -0.85 7.15 3.65
C ILE A 126 -1.20 7.94 4.92
N TYR A 127 -0.51 9.06 5.17
CA TYR A 127 -0.75 9.98 6.28
C TYR A 127 -1.38 11.31 5.83
N TRP A 128 -1.64 11.48 4.51
CA TRP A 128 -2.30 12.70 4.04
C TRP A 128 -3.72 12.80 4.58
N PRO A 129 -4.15 14.01 4.97
CA PRO A 129 -5.45 14.22 5.61
C PRO A 129 -6.63 14.08 4.63
N ASN A 130 -7.83 13.93 5.20
CA ASN A 130 -9.09 13.93 4.48
C ASN A 130 -9.17 12.90 3.33
N PRO A 131 -8.87 11.61 3.58
CA PRO A 131 -9.02 10.57 2.58
C PRO A 131 -10.48 10.47 2.12
N LYS A 132 -10.69 10.13 0.84
CA LYS A 132 -12.02 9.96 0.24
C LYS A 132 -12.18 8.53 -0.24
N LEU A 133 -13.22 7.85 0.22
CA LEU A 133 -13.65 6.56 -0.33
C LEU A 133 -14.33 6.82 -1.68
N LEU A 134 -13.76 6.27 -2.76
CA LEU A 134 -14.32 6.39 -4.11
C LEU A 134 -15.23 5.20 -4.47
N GLY A 135 -15.17 4.10 -3.73
CA GLY A 135 -15.95 2.90 -3.96
C GLY A 135 -15.16 1.62 -3.75
N GLU A 136 -15.69 0.54 -4.29
CA GLU A 136 -15.07 -0.78 -4.26
C GLU A 136 -14.74 -1.23 -5.69
N GLU A 137 -13.57 -1.83 -5.86
CA GLU A 137 -13.11 -2.38 -7.14
C GLU A 137 -12.46 -3.75 -6.90
N ASN A 138 -12.43 -4.58 -7.95
CA ASN A 138 -11.64 -5.81 -7.93
C ASN A 138 -10.20 -5.49 -8.33
N VAL A 139 -9.25 -6.02 -7.59
CA VAL A 139 -7.82 -6.00 -7.92
C VAL A 139 -7.36 -7.38 -8.43
N ALA A 140 -6.06 -7.58 -8.59
CA ALA A 140 -5.52 -8.85 -9.06
C ALA A 140 -6.10 -10.06 -8.31
N LEU A 141 -6.27 -11.18 -9.00
CA LEU A 141 -6.82 -12.43 -8.46
C LEU A 141 -8.28 -12.35 -7.99
N GLY A 142 -9.06 -11.36 -8.49
CA GLY A 142 -10.46 -11.19 -8.12
C GLY A 142 -10.70 -10.74 -6.68
N GLN A 143 -9.66 -10.26 -6.00
CA GLN A 143 -9.76 -9.78 -4.62
C GLN A 143 -10.48 -8.43 -4.56
N LYS A 144 -11.39 -8.27 -3.59
CA LYS A 144 -12.08 -7.00 -3.36
C LYS A 144 -11.17 -5.99 -2.65
N ALA A 145 -11.20 -4.75 -3.11
CA ALA A 145 -10.47 -3.64 -2.53
C ALA A 145 -11.34 -2.39 -2.45
N TRP A 146 -11.13 -1.59 -1.40
CA TRP A 146 -11.63 -0.23 -1.32
C TRP A 146 -10.69 0.68 -2.11
N LYS A 147 -11.26 1.54 -2.95
CA LYS A 147 -10.51 2.60 -3.64
C LYS A 147 -10.57 3.87 -2.83
N ILE A 148 -9.42 4.32 -2.36
CA ILE A 148 -9.27 5.53 -1.55
C ILE A 148 -8.46 6.56 -2.33
N ARG A 149 -8.90 7.82 -2.32
CA ARG A 149 -8.14 8.96 -2.82
C ARG A 149 -7.63 9.79 -1.68
N VAL A 150 -6.34 10.14 -1.73
CA VAL A 150 -5.70 11.12 -0.86
C VAL A 150 -5.07 12.23 -1.70
N THR A 151 -5.09 13.46 -1.18
CA THR A 151 -4.55 14.63 -1.88
C THR A 151 -3.48 15.27 -0.99
N THR A 152 -2.36 15.68 -1.60
CA THR A 152 -1.27 16.32 -0.87
C THR A 152 -1.75 17.60 -0.16
N PRO A 153 -1.37 17.80 1.11
CA PRO A 153 -1.75 19.02 1.84
C PRO A 153 -0.91 20.24 1.46
N ASP A 154 0.26 20.05 0.85
CA ASP A 154 1.28 21.09 0.70
C ASP A 154 1.84 21.25 -0.71
N ALA A 155 1.36 20.47 -1.66
CA ALA A 155 1.83 20.42 -3.06
C ALA A 155 3.37 20.23 -3.20
N LYS A 156 4.02 19.65 -2.20
CA LYS A 156 5.45 19.32 -2.22
C LYS A 156 5.65 17.85 -2.59
N GLY A 157 6.69 17.57 -3.36
CA GLY A 157 6.97 16.25 -3.91
C GLY A 157 6.26 16.01 -5.24
N PRO A 158 6.44 14.82 -5.85
CA PRO A 158 5.96 14.52 -7.20
C PRO A 158 4.45 14.31 -7.31
N TYR A 159 3.77 13.92 -6.21
CA TYR A 159 2.35 13.59 -6.24
C TYR A 159 1.48 14.73 -5.72
N GLY A 160 0.48 15.12 -6.51
CA GLY A 160 -0.62 15.96 -6.10
C GLY A 160 -1.77 15.14 -5.50
N THR A 161 -2.00 13.94 -6.04
CA THR A 161 -3.06 13.03 -5.62
C THR A 161 -2.58 11.58 -5.76
N VAL A 162 -3.03 10.73 -4.86
CA VAL A 162 -2.76 9.27 -4.91
C VAL A 162 -4.07 8.51 -4.74
N ASP A 163 -4.33 7.57 -5.65
CA ASP A 163 -5.39 6.57 -5.51
C ASP A 163 -4.78 5.26 -5.00
N LEU A 164 -5.37 4.73 -3.96
CA LEU A 164 -4.96 3.50 -3.30
C LEU A 164 -6.06 2.45 -3.39
N TRP A 165 -5.71 1.22 -3.74
CA TRP A 165 -6.61 0.08 -3.64
C TRP A 165 -6.19 -0.76 -2.43
N VAL A 166 -7.02 -0.72 -1.40
CA VAL A 166 -6.77 -1.37 -0.12
C VAL A 166 -7.55 -2.69 -0.08
N HIS A 167 -6.84 -3.79 0.03
CA HIS A 167 -7.45 -5.13 0.07
C HIS A 167 -8.33 -5.29 1.32
N GLN A 168 -9.60 -5.67 1.12
CA GLN A 168 -10.60 -5.71 2.20
C GLN A 168 -10.26 -6.71 3.31
N GLY A 169 -9.64 -7.84 2.94
CA GLY A 169 -9.33 -8.90 3.92
C GLY A 169 -8.09 -8.63 4.78
N SER A 170 -7.07 -7.91 4.25
CA SER A 170 -5.79 -7.72 4.96
C SER A 170 -5.49 -6.27 5.34
N GLY A 171 -6.22 -5.29 4.79
CA GLY A 171 -5.87 -3.87 4.92
C GLY A 171 -4.60 -3.46 4.19
N GLY A 172 -3.95 -4.36 3.47
CA GLY A 172 -2.73 -4.08 2.70
C GLY A 172 -3.03 -3.34 1.39
N MET A 173 -2.10 -2.51 0.94
CA MET A 173 -2.18 -1.83 -0.35
C MET A 173 -1.89 -2.82 -1.47
N ALA A 174 -2.88 -3.10 -2.32
CA ALA A 174 -2.76 -4.01 -3.47
C ALA A 174 -2.33 -3.30 -4.76
N LYS A 175 -2.70 -2.03 -4.90
CA LYS A 175 -2.39 -1.17 -6.05
C LYS A 175 -2.33 0.28 -5.60
N MET A 176 -1.53 1.10 -6.31
CA MET A 176 -1.48 2.54 -6.16
C MET A 176 -1.34 3.22 -7.53
N GLU A 177 -1.96 4.36 -7.70
CA GLU A 177 -1.74 5.27 -8.81
C GLU A 177 -1.44 6.67 -8.29
N GLY A 178 -0.25 7.19 -8.66
CA GLY A 178 0.21 8.53 -8.32
C GLY A 178 -0.02 9.50 -9.48
N TYR A 179 -0.67 10.63 -9.19
CA TYR A 179 -0.94 11.70 -10.14
C TYR A 179 -0.18 12.96 -9.74
N ASP A 180 0.34 13.68 -10.73
CA ASP A 180 0.99 14.97 -10.50
C ASP A 180 -0.03 16.05 -10.04
N VAL A 181 0.46 17.26 -9.77
CA VAL A 181 -0.39 18.40 -9.34
C VAL A 181 -1.37 18.86 -10.43
N LYS A 182 -1.17 18.43 -11.69
CA LYS A 182 -2.08 18.70 -12.81
C LYS A 182 -3.09 17.56 -13.03
N GLY A 183 -3.09 16.54 -12.17
CA GLY A 183 -3.96 15.37 -12.25
C GLY A 183 -3.55 14.37 -13.34
N LYS A 184 -2.30 14.41 -13.82
CA LYS A 184 -1.78 13.47 -14.80
C LYS A 184 -1.16 12.27 -14.09
N LEU A 185 -1.50 11.06 -14.54
CA LEU A 185 -0.91 9.84 -14.03
C LEU A 185 0.58 9.77 -14.37
N ILE A 186 1.42 9.58 -13.35
CA ILE A 186 2.88 9.51 -13.48
C ILE A 186 3.49 8.23 -12.90
N ARG A 187 2.75 7.51 -12.05
CA ARG A 187 3.23 6.32 -11.36
C ARG A 187 2.13 5.29 -11.17
N ARG A 188 2.47 3.99 -11.30
CA ARG A 188 1.63 2.87 -10.86
C ARG A 188 2.44 1.88 -10.04
N TYR A 189 1.81 1.39 -9.00
CA TYR A 189 2.22 0.21 -8.26
C TYR A 189 1.17 -0.87 -8.37
N LYS A 190 1.60 -2.12 -8.51
CA LYS A 190 0.70 -3.26 -8.53
C LYS A 190 1.39 -4.47 -7.92
N ILE A 191 0.76 -5.12 -6.95
CA ILE A 191 1.13 -6.47 -6.55
C ILE A 191 0.71 -7.41 -7.67
N ALA A 192 1.69 -8.11 -8.28
CA ALA A 192 1.45 -9.04 -9.37
C ALA A 192 1.24 -10.47 -8.86
N SER A 193 1.98 -10.87 -7.82
CA SER A 193 1.81 -12.15 -7.15
C SER A 193 2.08 -12.04 -5.64
N VAL A 194 1.56 -13.01 -4.89
CA VAL A 194 1.75 -13.14 -3.45
C VAL A 194 2.28 -14.52 -3.11
N GLN A 195 3.03 -14.62 -2.03
CA GLN A 195 3.54 -15.88 -1.49
C GLN A 195 3.19 -16.02 -0.01
N LYS A 196 3.16 -17.27 0.48
CA LYS A 196 2.87 -17.55 1.88
C LYS A 196 4.12 -17.28 2.74
N PHE A 197 3.93 -16.60 3.86
CA PHE A 197 4.93 -16.34 4.88
C PHE A 197 4.33 -16.63 6.27
N GLY A 198 4.67 -17.77 6.87
CA GLY A 198 3.97 -18.23 8.07
C GLY A 198 2.46 -18.38 7.81
N ASP A 199 1.65 -17.72 8.62
CA ASP A 199 0.19 -17.72 8.49
C ASP A 199 -0.35 -16.53 7.66
N THR A 200 0.54 -15.70 7.08
CA THR A 200 0.17 -14.55 6.28
C THR A 200 0.62 -14.67 4.83
N HIS A 201 0.17 -13.75 3.99
CA HIS A 201 0.66 -13.59 2.63
C HIS A 201 1.43 -12.28 2.53
N ILE A 202 2.55 -12.32 1.80
CA ILE A 202 3.36 -11.16 1.45
C ILE A 202 3.43 -11.03 -0.08
N PRO A 203 3.76 -9.87 -0.63
CA PRO A 203 4.09 -9.77 -2.05
C PRO A 203 5.23 -10.74 -2.41
N GLU A 204 5.10 -11.42 -3.55
CA GLU A 204 6.17 -12.15 -4.20
C GLU A 204 6.77 -11.29 -5.32
N GLU A 205 5.91 -10.65 -6.13
CA GLU A 205 6.31 -9.70 -7.15
C GLU A 205 5.44 -8.45 -7.09
N MET A 206 6.08 -7.30 -7.16
CA MET A 206 5.46 -5.98 -7.35
C MET A 206 5.99 -5.37 -8.66
N ARG A 207 5.12 -4.68 -9.38
CA ARG A 207 5.46 -3.90 -10.58
C ARG A 207 5.32 -2.43 -10.29
N ILE A 208 6.35 -1.69 -10.66
CA ILE A 208 6.46 -0.25 -10.47
C ILE A 208 6.65 0.36 -11.85
N GLU A 209 5.68 1.13 -12.30
CA GLU A 209 5.66 1.73 -13.63
C GLU A 209 5.80 3.24 -13.55
N THR A 210 6.71 3.79 -14.34
CA THR A 210 6.73 5.21 -14.68
C THR A 210 5.86 5.44 -15.91
N VAL A 211 5.03 6.49 -15.87
CA VAL A 211 4.07 6.82 -16.93
C VAL A 211 4.33 8.22 -17.44
N ASP A 212 4.38 8.39 -18.77
CA ASP A 212 4.45 9.69 -19.40
C ASP A 212 3.14 10.46 -19.18
N PRO A 213 3.16 11.61 -18.50
CA PRO A 213 1.96 12.38 -18.18
C PRO A 213 1.27 12.99 -19.42
N ILE A 214 1.92 13.02 -20.58
CA ILE A 214 1.39 13.61 -21.81
C ILE A 214 0.54 12.60 -22.57
N ASN A 215 1.04 11.39 -22.75
CA ASN A 215 0.39 10.36 -23.59
C ASN A 215 -0.11 9.15 -22.82
N GLY A 216 0.13 9.07 -21.50
CA GLY A 216 -0.28 7.96 -20.63
C GLY A 216 0.43 6.64 -20.87
N LYS A 217 1.48 6.63 -21.71
CA LYS A 217 2.26 5.41 -21.99
C LYS A 217 3.28 5.15 -20.88
N ARG A 218 3.50 3.87 -20.61
CA ARG A 218 4.58 3.45 -19.72
C ARG A 218 5.93 3.78 -20.36
N THR A 219 6.80 4.45 -19.60
CA THR A 219 8.17 4.83 -20.00
C THR A 219 9.24 4.09 -19.20
N GLY A 220 8.86 3.42 -18.12
CA GLY A 220 9.77 2.60 -17.34
C GLY A 220 9.01 1.51 -16.57
N LEU A 221 9.68 0.41 -16.25
CA LEU A 221 9.14 -0.68 -15.46
C LEU A 221 10.23 -1.33 -14.62
N THR A 222 10.03 -1.29 -13.32
CA THR A 222 10.84 -2.03 -12.35
C THR A 222 10.00 -3.13 -11.71
N TYR A 223 10.57 -4.34 -11.66
CA TYR A 223 10.06 -5.44 -10.84
C TYR A 223 10.77 -5.41 -9.49
N MET A 224 10.01 -5.48 -8.42
CA MET A 224 10.51 -5.72 -7.07
C MET A 224 10.02 -7.12 -6.67
N THR A 225 10.96 -8.05 -6.56
CA THR A 225 10.68 -9.44 -6.19
C THR A 225 11.20 -9.71 -4.80
N PHE A 226 10.49 -10.54 -4.05
CA PHE A 226 10.90 -10.99 -2.72
C PHE A 226 11.17 -12.49 -2.75
N ASP A 227 12.29 -12.89 -2.20
CA ASP A 227 12.72 -14.28 -2.12
C ASP A 227 11.75 -15.10 -1.27
N LYS A 228 11.67 -16.40 -1.57
CA LYS A 228 10.90 -17.31 -0.71
C LYS A 228 11.52 -17.32 0.69
N PRO A 229 10.69 -17.18 1.74
CA PRO A 229 11.19 -17.25 3.11
C PRO A 229 11.93 -18.55 3.35
N LYS A 230 13.15 -18.46 3.88
CA LYS A 230 13.89 -19.66 4.31
C LYS A 230 13.08 -20.32 5.43
N LYS A 231 12.83 -21.62 5.31
CA LYS A 231 12.23 -22.39 6.42
C LYS A 231 13.16 -22.26 7.62
N GLN A 232 12.65 -21.69 8.69
CA GLN A 232 13.32 -21.70 10.00
C GLN A 232 13.20 -23.10 10.60
#